data_29f96b3f78ffa28d16a54cf3535b43a6
#
_entry.id   29f96b3f78ffa28d16a54cf3535b43a6
#
_cell.length_a   1.000
_cell.length_b   1.000
_cell.length_c   1.000
_cell.angle_alpha   90.00
_cell.angle_beta   90.00
_cell.angle_gamma   90.00
#
_symmetry.space_group_name_H-M   'P 1'
#
loop_
_entity.id
_entity.type
_entity.pdbx_description
1 polymer ?
#
loop_
_entity_poly.entity_id
_entity_poly.type
_entity_poly.pdbx_seq_one_letter_code
_entity_poly.pdbx_strand_id
1 'polypeptide(L)'
;KIWKKVLYIDDNTGIIDIKVHPTNPNILLAASWERFRQAHDFIGNGKGSTIWRSEDGGDTWKKSVSGFPQDEFVGRIGFDFSLTSPEVVYALLDNQGKSDKPAPAPRQRPGAQPEENPIKLEEFSSMSLDQALALEDKKLESFLRRNQFASKYTSGELKRQLKTGKITTTQIANYLGGAVDANAAMFGAPIKGAEVYRSTDSGKNWSLVSESDISQLYNSYG
;
A
#
# COMPACT_ATOMS: atom_id res chain seq x y z
N LYS A 1 33.26 -21.59 16.15
CA LYS A 1 32.53 -21.09 14.96
C LYS A 1 32.79 -19.62 14.85
N ILE A 2 33.20 -19.16 13.67
CA ILE A 2 33.49 -17.75 13.38
C ILE A 2 32.42 -17.26 12.40
N TRP A 3 31.84 -16.09 12.64
CA TRP A 3 30.92 -15.45 11.72
C TRP A 3 31.70 -14.58 10.72
N LYS A 4 31.38 -14.70 9.42
CA LYS A 4 31.90 -13.87 8.34
C LYS A 4 30.75 -13.10 7.70
N LYS A 5 30.86 -11.78 7.56
CA LYS A 5 29.90 -10.97 6.81
C LYS A 5 30.21 -11.15 5.32
N VAL A 6 29.28 -11.79 4.58
CA VAL A 6 29.43 -12.10 3.14
C VAL A 6 28.64 -11.15 2.23
N LEU A 7 27.69 -10.40 2.79
CA LEU A 7 26.92 -9.38 2.08
C LEU A 7 26.69 -8.19 3.00
N TYR A 8 26.96 -7.00 2.51
CA TYR A 8 26.65 -5.73 3.15
C TYR A 8 26.15 -4.77 2.07
N ILE A 9 25.06 -4.06 2.33
CA ILE A 9 24.44 -3.11 1.41
C ILE A 9 24.61 -1.70 1.96
N ASP A 10 23.91 -1.40 3.04
CA ASP A 10 24.02 -0.15 3.81
C ASP A 10 23.46 -0.37 5.23
N ASP A 11 23.45 0.70 6.06
CA ASP A 11 23.03 0.62 7.47
C ASP A 11 21.50 0.49 7.66
N ASN A 12 20.70 0.81 6.64
CA ASN A 12 19.24 0.77 6.70
C ASN A 12 18.65 -0.47 5.99
N THR A 13 19.52 -1.27 5.36
CA THR A 13 19.08 -2.39 4.51
C THR A 13 19.49 -3.74 5.11
N GLY A 14 18.50 -4.58 5.36
CA GLY A 14 18.71 -5.95 5.87
C GLY A 14 18.23 -7.00 4.88
N ILE A 15 18.68 -8.26 5.07
CA ILE A 15 18.14 -9.42 4.33
C ILE A 15 16.88 -9.89 5.05
N ILE A 16 15.77 -9.99 4.31
CA ILE A 16 14.47 -10.37 4.85
C ILE A 16 14.02 -11.76 4.43
N ASP A 17 14.50 -12.26 3.31
CA ASP A 17 14.23 -13.61 2.84
C ASP A 17 15.48 -14.21 2.19
N ILE A 18 15.67 -15.53 2.35
CA ILE A 18 16.76 -16.27 1.72
C ILE A 18 16.25 -17.66 1.36
N LYS A 19 16.54 -18.10 0.13
CA LYS A 19 16.17 -19.43 -0.36
C LYS A 19 17.36 -20.10 -1.02
N VAL A 20 17.49 -21.39 -0.76
CA VAL A 20 18.46 -22.25 -1.42
C VAL A 20 17.76 -22.98 -2.56
N HIS A 21 18.42 -23.09 -3.71
CA HIS A 21 17.90 -23.80 -4.86
C HIS A 21 17.69 -25.28 -4.49
N PRO A 22 16.51 -25.88 -4.82
CA PRO A 22 16.13 -27.22 -4.34
C PRO A 22 17.10 -28.35 -4.67
N THR A 23 17.83 -28.27 -5.79
CA THR A 23 18.71 -29.31 -6.28
C THR A 23 20.18 -28.89 -6.43
N ASN A 24 20.49 -27.61 -6.24
CA ASN A 24 21.86 -27.08 -6.33
C ASN A 24 22.17 -26.13 -5.16
N PRO A 25 22.81 -26.57 -4.09
CA PRO A 25 23.06 -25.78 -2.90
C PRO A 25 24.01 -24.59 -3.12
N ASN A 26 24.71 -24.54 -4.26
CA ASN A 26 25.55 -23.38 -4.60
C ASN A 26 24.74 -22.19 -5.07
N ILE A 27 23.50 -22.41 -5.53
CA ILE A 27 22.61 -21.32 -5.96
C ILE A 27 21.72 -20.89 -4.79
N LEU A 28 21.85 -19.64 -4.39
CA LEU A 28 21.01 -19.00 -3.38
C LEU A 28 20.44 -17.70 -3.91
N LEU A 29 19.24 -17.40 -3.48
CA LEU A 29 18.63 -16.08 -3.64
C LEU A 29 18.40 -15.44 -2.27
N ALA A 30 18.65 -14.13 -2.18
CA ALA A 30 18.38 -13.36 -0.98
C ALA A 30 17.64 -12.08 -1.37
N ALA A 31 16.60 -11.72 -0.61
CA ALA A 31 15.90 -10.45 -0.75
C ALA A 31 16.41 -9.47 0.30
N SER A 32 16.87 -8.31 -0.14
CA SER A 32 17.13 -7.19 0.74
C SER A 32 15.92 -6.27 0.83
N TRP A 33 15.76 -5.61 1.97
CA TRP A 33 14.73 -4.64 2.21
C TRP A 33 15.29 -3.42 2.95
N GLU A 34 15.20 -2.26 2.32
CA GLU A 34 15.51 -0.99 2.93
C GLU A 34 14.32 -0.59 3.80
N ARG A 35 14.56 -0.53 5.11
CA ARG A 35 13.52 -0.25 6.09
C ARG A 35 14.05 0.62 7.22
N PHE A 36 13.37 1.75 7.38
CA PHE A 36 13.58 2.62 8.52
C PHE A 36 12.25 2.86 9.25
N ARG A 37 12.22 2.62 10.56
CA ARG A 37 11.00 2.80 11.36
C ARG A 37 11.29 3.57 12.62
N GLN A 38 10.58 4.68 12.78
CA GLN A 38 10.48 5.46 14.02
C GLN A 38 9.03 5.53 14.48
N ALA A 39 8.78 6.10 15.68
CA ALA A 39 7.43 6.21 16.23
C ALA A 39 6.49 7.09 15.36
N HIS A 40 7.05 7.97 14.54
CA HIS A 40 6.34 8.96 13.74
C HIS A 40 6.66 8.86 12.25
N ASP A 41 7.53 7.94 11.85
CA ASP A 41 7.95 7.80 10.45
C ASP A 41 8.24 6.33 10.10
N PHE A 42 7.84 5.93 8.90
CA PHE A 42 8.09 4.62 8.36
C PHE A 42 8.46 4.70 6.87
N ILE A 43 9.68 4.28 6.56
CA ILE A 43 10.14 4.06 5.18
C ILE A 43 10.28 2.55 5.01
N GLY A 44 9.58 1.99 4.03
CA GLY A 44 9.56 0.55 3.75
C GLY A 44 9.93 0.21 2.31
N ASN A 45 10.60 1.12 1.62
CA ASN A 45 11.06 0.97 0.23
C ASN A 45 12.33 1.78 0.00
N GLY A 46 13.10 1.41 -0.99
CA GLY A 46 14.31 2.13 -1.34
C GLY A 46 15.21 1.35 -2.30
N LYS A 47 16.27 2.01 -2.77
CA LYS A 47 17.25 1.44 -3.72
C LYS A 47 18.08 0.29 -3.15
N GLY A 48 18.08 0.15 -1.82
CA GLY A 48 18.69 -0.98 -1.12
C GLY A 48 17.85 -2.26 -1.21
N SER A 49 16.53 -2.14 -1.50
CA SER A 49 15.65 -3.28 -1.68
C SER A 49 15.85 -3.91 -3.05
N THR A 50 16.27 -5.18 -3.10
CA THR A 50 16.53 -5.89 -4.36
C THR A 50 16.69 -7.39 -4.14
N ILE A 51 16.83 -8.15 -5.23
CA ILE A 51 17.17 -9.57 -5.19
C ILE A 51 18.67 -9.73 -5.42
N TRP A 52 19.30 -10.52 -4.58
CA TRP A 52 20.71 -10.92 -4.66
C TRP A 52 20.77 -12.40 -5.00
N ARG A 53 21.74 -12.79 -5.80
CA ARG A 53 21.97 -14.17 -6.22
C ARG A 53 23.42 -14.55 -5.97
N SER A 54 23.62 -15.73 -5.37
CA SER A 54 24.91 -16.40 -5.22
C SER A 54 24.96 -17.62 -6.15
N GLU A 55 26.16 -17.97 -6.59
CA GLU A 55 26.47 -19.18 -7.36
C GLU A 55 27.55 -20.06 -6.70
N ASP A 56 27.97 -19.68 -5.49
CA ASP A 56 29.08 -20.29 -4.74
C ASP A 56 28.73 -20.64 -3.30
N GLY A 57 27.46 -20.94 -3.04
CA GLY A 57 26.99 -21.31 -1.71
C GLY A 57 26.88 -20.17 -0.72
N GLY A 58 26.83 -18.91 -1.20
CA GLY A 58 26.65 -17.73 -0.39
C GLY A 58 27.96 -17.00 -0.05
N ASP A 59 29.10 -17.41 -0.60
CA ASP A 59 30.38 -16.73 -0.40
C ASP A 59 30.44 -15.37 -1.09
N THR A 60 29.87 -15.27 -2.30
CA THR A 60 29.73 -14.00 -3.03
C THR A 60 28.32 -13.80 -3.56
N TRP A 61 27.92 -12.51 -3.69
CA TRP A 61 26.58 -12.11 -4.06
C TRP A 61 26.60 -11.08 -5.16
N LYS A 62 25.70 -11.22 -6.14
CA LYS A 62 25.47 -10.26 -7.23
C LYS A 62 23.99 -9.88 -7.29
N LYS A 63 23.69 -8.64 -7.66
CA LYS A 63 22.31 -8.21 -7.88
C LYS A 63 21.68 -9.00 -9.02
N SER A 64 20.50 -9.52 -8.81
CA SER A 64 19.68 -10.22 -9.80
C SER A 64 18.55 -9.31 -10.25
N VAL A 65 18.82 -8.42 -11.18
CA VAL A 65 17.98 -7.27 -11.49
C VAL A 65 17.50 -7.19 -12.94
N SER A 66 17.91 -8.13 -13.78
CA SER A 66 17.46 -8.16 -15.18
C SER A 66 15.95 -8.40 -15.25
N GLY A 67 15.18 -7.40 -15.72
CA GLY A 67 13.72 -7.44 -15.76
C GLY A 67 13.01 -7.22 -14.42
N PHE A 68 13.74 -6.82 -13.35
CA PHE A 68 13.20 -6.49 -12.03
C PHE A 68 13.41 -5.00 -11.71
N PRO A 69 12.47 -4.30 -11.04
CA PRO A 69 12.61 -2.89 -10.69
C PRO A 69 13.83 -2.62 -9.78
N GLN A 70 14.43 -1.44 -9.93
CA GLN A 70 15.63 -1.02 -9.20
C GLN A 70 15.55 0.43 -8.70
N ASP A 71 14.36 1.00 -8.71
CA ASP A 71 14.12 2.37 -8.26
C ASP A 71 13.90 2.43 -6.74
N GLU A 72 13.68 3.64 -6.24
CA GLU A 72 13.39 3.90 -4.82
C GLU A 72 12.03 3.40 -4.34
N PHE A 73 11.18 2.89 -5.23
CA PHE A 73 9.85 2.41 -4.90
C PHE A 73 9.80 0.90 -4.63
N VAL A 74 10.93 0.22 -4.76
CA VAL A 74 11.06 -1.21 -4.44
C VAL A 74 10.94 -1.41 -2.93
N GLY A 75 9.86 -2.05 -2.52
CA GLY A 75 9.59 -2.38 -1.12
C GLY A 75 10.02 -3.79 -0.74
N ARG A 76 9.20 -4.45 0.06
CA ARG A 76 9.46 -5.82 0.50
C ARG A 76 9.35 -6.82 -0.65
N ILE A 77 10.26 -7.79 -0.69
CA ILE A 77 10.28 -8.88 -1.65
C ILE A 77 10.23 -10.21 -0.89
N GLY A 78 9.33 -11.09 -1.30
CA GLY A 78 9.32 -12.50 -0.91
C GLY A 78 9.39 -13.35 -2.16
N PHE A 79 10.07 -14.50 -2.10
CA PHE A 79 10.17 -15.40 -3.26
C PHE A 79 10.28 -16.86 -2.85
N ASP A 80 9.98 -17.75 -3.78
CA ASP A 80 10.20 -19.18 -3.61
C ASP A 80 10.51 -19.88 -4.93
N PHE A 81 11.29 -20.96 -4.82
CA PHE A 81 11.57 -21.87 -5.93
C PHE A 81 10.43 -22.88 -6.11
N SER A 82 10.14 -23.22 -7.35
CA SER A 82 9.28 -24.34 -7.66
C SER A 82 10.00 -25.65 -7.30
N LEU A 83 9.35 -26.51 -6.51
CA LEU A 83 9.91 -27.81 -6.15
C LEU A 83 9.95 -28.79 -7.33
N THR A 84 9.01 -28.67 -8.26
CA THR A 84 8.88 -29.53 -9.43
C THR A 84 9.71 -29.06 -10.63
N SER A 85 10.03 -27.78 -10.68
CA SER A 85 10.82 -27.12 -11.73
C SER A 85 11.77 -26.13 -11.07
N PRO A 86 12.90 -26.61 -10.52
CA PRO A 86 13.78 -25.80 -9.66
C PRO A 86 14.37 -24.55 -10.31
N GLU A 87 14.42 -24.49 -11.64
CA GLU A 87 14.80 -23.32 -12.42
C GLU A 87 13.75 -22.20 -12.36
N VAL A 88 12.49 -22.53 -11.98
CA VAL A 88 11.40 -21.57 -11.89
C VAL A 88 11.33 -20.97 -10.49
N VAL A 89 11.31 -19.65 -10.43
CA VAL A 89 11.16 -18.86 -9.20
C VAL A 89 10.03 -17.87 -9.39
N TYR A 90 9.19 -17.71 -8.38
CA TYR A 90 8.23 -16.61 -8.31
C TYR A 90 8.65 -15.64 -7.22
N ALA A 91 8.60 -14.37 -7.51
CA ALA A 91 8.84 -13.28 -6.56
C ALA A 91 7.61 -12.39 -6.45
N LEU A 92 7.22 -12.07 -5.22
CA LEU A 92 6.18 -11.10 -4.89
C LEU A 92 6.87 -9.82 -4.41
N LEU A 93 6.63 -8.72 -5.11
CA LEU A 93 7.15 -7.40 -4.80
C LEU A 93 6.04 -6.50 -4.28
N ASP A 94 6.29 -5.79 -3.18
CA ASP A 94 5.55 -4.60 -2.77
C ASP A 94 6.13 -3.38 -3.51
N ASN A 95 5.44 -2.92 -4.56
CA ASN A 95 5.88 -1.79 -5.38
C ASN A 95 5.15 -0.51 -4.97
N GLN A 96 5.86 0.41 -4.33
CA GLN A 96 5.35 1.70 -3.86
C GLN A 96 5.32 2.79 -4.94
N GLY A 97 5.72 2.46 -6.17
CA GLY A 97 5.67 3.36 -7.32
C GLY A 97 4.23 3.73 -7.69
N LYS A 98 4.05 4.91 -8.25
CA LYS A 98 2.75 5.37 -8.73
C LYS A 98 2.19 4.43 -9.79
N SER A 99 0.91 4.11 -9.66
CA SER A 99 0.17 3.37 -10.68
C SER A 99 -0.37 4.33 -11.73
N ASP A 100 -0.24 3.99 -13.00
CA ASP A 100 -0.87 4.72 -14.10
C ASP A 100 -2.37 4.36 -14.23
N LYS A 101 -2.84 3.38 -13.47
CA LYS A 101 -4.24 2.97 -13.43
C LYS A 101 -5.04 3.92 -12.54
N PRO A 102 -6.27 4.27 -12.90
CA PRO A 102 -7.13 5.06 -12.03
C PRO A 102 -7.35 4.30 -10.71
N ALA A 103 -7.47 5.05 -9.60
CA ALA A 103 -7.78 4.44 -8.31
C ALA A 103 -9.04 3.56 -8.45
N PRO A 104 -9.02 2.32 -7.93
CA PRO A 104 -10.19 1.47 -7.97
C PRO A 104 -11.35 2.14 -7.23
N ALA A 105 -12.55 2.04 -7.81
CA ALA A 105 -13.74 2.58 -7.17
C ALA A 105 -13.86 2.04 -5.73
N PRO A 106 -14.26 2.86 -4.76
CA PRO A 106 -14.46 2.41 -3.39
C PRO A 106 -15.30 1.13 -3.36
N ARG A 107 -14.78 0.07 -2.74
CA ARG A 107 -15.53 -1.20 -2.62
C ARG A 107 -16.82 -0.93 -1.88
N GLN A 108 -17.95 -1.06 -2.56
CA GLN A 108 -19.25 -1.08 -1.92
C GLN A 108 -19.29 -2.31 -0.99
N ARG A 109 -19.64 -2.09 0.27
CA ARG A 109 -19.86 -3.21 1.19
C ARG A 109 -20.98 -4.09 0.62
N PRO A 110 -20.83 -5.43 0.63
CA PRO A 110 -21.93 -6.31 0.22
C PRO A 110 -23.19 -5.96 1.04
N GLY A 111 -24.30 -5.66 0.34
CA GLY A 111 -25.56 -5.26 0.97
C GLY A 111 -25.76 -3.75 1.18
N ALA A 112 -24.81 -2.90 0.86
CA ALA A 112 -25.05 -1.46 0.80
C ALA A 112 -25.85 -1.14 -0.48
N GLN A 113 -27.09 -0.72 -0.32
CA GLN A 113 -27.85 -0.18 -1.44
C GLN A 113 -27.18 1.10 -1.93
N PRO A 114 -27.02 1.28 -3.27
CA PRO A 114 -26.53 2.54 -3.81
C PRO A 114 -27.40 3.68 -3.30
N GLU A 115 -26.80 4.67 -2.69
CA GLU A 115 -27.52 5.88 -2.31
C GLU A 115 -27.87 6.65 -3.59
N GLU A 116 -29.14 6.85 -3.86
CA GLU A 116 -29.57 7.80 -4.89
C GLU A 116 -29.16 9.22 -4.45
N ASN A 117 -28.31 9.87 -5.23
CA ASN A 117 -27.79 11.22 -5.00
C ASN A 117 -27.11 11.43 -3.62
N PRO A 118 -25.89 10.90 -3.43
CA PRO A 118 -25.12 11.15 -2.22
C PRO A 118 -24.68 12.61 -2.14
N ILE A 119 -24.81 13.24 -0.96
CA ILE A 119 -24.31 14.58 -0.71
C ILE A 119 -22.80 14.61 -0.92
N LYS A 120 -22.31 15.48 -1.80
CA LYS A 120 -20.88 15.74 -2.00
C LYS A 120 -20.34 16.72 -0.95
N LEU A 121 -19.04 16.67 -0.68
CA LEU A 121 -18.41 17.54 0.32
C LEU A 121 -18.51 19.02 -0.06
N GLU A 122 -18.26 19.33 -1.34
CA GLU A 122 -18.38 20.69 -1.88
C GLU A 122 -19.82 21.21 -1.80
N GLU A 123 -20.79 20.34 -2.10
CA GLU A 123 -22.20 20.67 -1.98
C GLU A 123 -22.58 20.98 -0.52
N PHE A 124 -22.16 20.12 0.42
CA PHE A 124 -22.40 20.35 1.86
C PHE A 124 -21.73 21.62 2.37
N SER A 125 -20.52 21.93 1.90
CA SER A 125 -19.79 23.14 2.25
C SER A 125 -20.52 24.43 1.85
N SER A 126 -21.21 24.41 0.70
CA SER A 126 -21.93 25.56 0.14
C SER A 126 -23.37 25.69 0.66
N MET A 127 -23.88 24.73 1.43
CA MET A 127 -25.23 24.76 1.98
C MET A 127 -25.38 25.86 3.02
N SER A 128 -26.52 26.58 2.95
CA SER A 128 -26.95 27.43 4.04
C SER A 128 -27.32 26.59 5.27
N LEU A 129 -27.41 27.28 6.44
CA LEU A 129 -27.83 26.61 7.68
C LEU A 129 -29.19 25.92 7.52
N ASP A 130 -30.15 26.62 6.92
CA ASP A 130 -31.52 26.09 6.73
C ASP A 130 -31.53 24.86 5.81
N GLN A 131 -30.73 24.89 4.74
CA GLN A 131 -30.58 23.75 3.84
C GLN A 131 -29.97 22.56 4.56
N ALA A 132 -28.92 22.76 5.34
CA ALA A 132 -28.26 21.70 6.09
C ALA A 132 -29.18 21.10 7.17
N LEU A 133 -29.98 21.93 7.86
CA LEU A 133 -30.97 21.48 8.85
C LEU A 133 -32.16 20.74 8.21
N ALA A 134 -32.53 21.09 6.98
CA ALA A 134 -33.62 20.44 6.22
C ALA A 134 -33.24 19.08 5.65
N LEU A 135 -31.95 18.69 5.65
CA LEU A 135 -31.53 17.38 5.18
C LEU A 135 -32.16 16.25 5.96
N GLU A 136 -32.57 15.20 5.27
CA GLU A 136 -33.04 13.98 5.91
C GLU A 136 -31.94 13.35 6.76
N ASP A 137 -32.29 12.91 7.98
CA ASP A 137 -31.34 12.33 8.92
C ASP A 137 -30.59 11.14 8.32
N LYS A 138 -31.26 10.28 7.54
CA LYS A 138 -30.66 9.14 6.85
C LYS A 138 -29.56 9.58 5.86
N LYS A 139 -29.80 10.64 5.09
CA LYS A 139 -28.82 11.18 4.15
C LYS A 139 -27.62 11.79 4.88
N LEU A 140 -27.90 12.51 5.96
CA LEU A 140 -26.84 13.14 6.77
C LEU A 140 -26.00 12.11 7.51
N GLU A 141 -26.59 11.03 8.05
CA GLU A 141 -25.85 9.93 8.66
C GLU A 141 -24.99 9.17 7.65
N SER A 142 -25.50 8.98 6.44
CA SER A 142 -24.73 8.39 5.37
C SER A 142 -23.55 9.26 4.95
N PHE A 143 -23.75 10.57 4.86
CA PHE A 143 -22.70 11.56 4.63
C PHE A 143 -21.62 11.48 5.73
N LEU A 144 -22.01 11.49 7.02
CA LEU A 144 -21.09 11.40 8.15
C LEU A 144 -20.29 10.10 8.11
N ARG A 145 -20.95 8.97 7.89
CA ARG A 145 -20.31 7.65 7.83
C ARG A 145 -19.32 7.52 6.67
N ARG A 146 -19.68 8.03 5.49
CA ARG A 146 -18.83 8.00 4.30
C ARG A 146 -17.56 8.84 4.49
N ASN A 147 -17.69 9.97 5.18
CA ASN A 147 -16.56 10.84 5.52
C ASN A 147 -15.88 10.48 6.84
N GLN A 148 -16.08 9.24 7.32
CA GLN A 148 -15.39 8.67 8.49
C GLN A 148 -15.56 9.48 9.80
N PHE A 149 -16.66 10.20 9.96
CA PHE A 149 -16.96 10.83 11.24
C PHE A 149 -17.07 9.77 12.34
N ALA A 150 -16.54 10.10 13.52
CA ALA A 150 -16.66 9.21 14.67
C ALA A 150 -18.14 8.92 14.98
N SER A 151 -18.47 7.69 15.34
CA SER A 151 -19.84 7.22 15.58
C SER A 151 -20.63 8.00 16.64
N LYS A 152 -19.93 8.80 17.47
CA LYS A 152 -20.57 9.74 18.42
C LYS A 152 -21.26 10.94 17.77
N TYR A 153 -20.95 11.24 16.50
CA TYR A 153 -21.58 12.33 15.75
C TYR A 153 -22.74 11.77 14.94
N THR A 154 -23.93 11.82 15.53
CA THR A 154 -25.17 11.48 14.84
C THR A 154 -25.69 12.68 14.06
N SER A 155 -26.65 12.47 13.13
CA SER A 155 -27.35 13.53 12.41
C SER A 155 -27.96 14.57 13.36
N GLY A 156 -28.58 14.10 14.44
CA GLY A 156 -29.18 14.98 15.45
C GLY A 156 -28.16 15.84 16.20
N GLU A 157 -27.02 15.29 16.58
CA GLU A 157 -25.94 16.06 17.23
C GLU A 157 -25.34 17.09 16.29
N LEU A 158 -25.12 16.72 15.02
CA LEU A 158 -24.62 17.63 14.01
C LEU A 158 -25.59 18.80 13.78
N LYS A 159 -26.87 18.52 13.57
CA LYS A 159 -27.91 19.57 13.42
C LYS A 159 -27.98 20.47 14.65
N ARG A 160 -27.85 19.91 15.84
CA ARG A 160 -27.82 20.70 17.09
C ARG A 160 -26.62 21.64 17.13
N GLN A 161 -25.43 21.20 16.74
CA GLN A 161 -24.23 22.03 16.75
C GLN A 161 -24.29 23.13 15.67
N LEU A 162 -24.81 22.81 14.49
CA LEU A 162 -25.07 23.79 13.43
C LEU A 162 -26.07 24.85 13.89
N LYS A 163 -27.19 24.44 14.50
CA LYS A 163 -28.24 25.35 15.00
C LYS A 163 -27.75 26.27 16.11
N THR A 164 -26.83 25.80 16.96
CA THR A 164 -26.23 26.62 18.03
C THR A 164 -25.06 27.48 17.57
N GLY A 165 -24.69 27.44 16.29
CA GLY A 165 -23.56 28.17 15.73
C GLY A 165 -22.18 27.70 16.23
N LYS A 166 -22.11 26.55 16.92
CA LYS A 166 -20.83 26.00 17.38
C LYS A 166 -19.93 25.58 16.21
N ILE A 167 -20.52 25.14 15.13
CA ILE A 167 -19.84 24.76 13.89
C ILE A 167 -20.63 25.25 12.69
N THR A 168 -19.94 25.41 11.55
CA THR A 168 -20.57 25.75 10.27
C THR A 168 -20.36 24.63 9.26
N THR A 169 -21.18 24.58 8.20
CA THR A 169 -21.02 23.61 7.09
C THR A 169 -19.63 23.71 6.46
N THR A 170 -19.12 24.93 6.28
CA THR A 170 -17.79 25.19 5.75
C THR A 170 -16.67 24.67 6.67
N GLN A 171 -16.80 24.85 8.00
CA GLN A 171 -15.81 24.32 8.96
C GLN A 171 -15.79 22.81 8.97
N ILE A 172 -16.95 22.15 8.86
CA ILE A 172 -17.03 20.69 8.75
C ILE A 172 -16.36 20.23 7.46
N ALA A 173 -16.68 20.87 6.34
CA ALA A 173 -16.10 20.52 5.04
C ALA A 173 -14.57 20.72 5.01
N ASN A 174 -14.07 21.80 5.59
CA ASN A 174 -12.63 22.07 5.71
C ASN A 174 -11.94 21.03 6.61
N TYR A 175 -12.57 20.66 7.73
CA TYR A 175 -12.04 19.60 8.60
C TYR A 175 -11.97 18.26 7.87
N LEU A 176 -13.02 17.92 7.13
CA LEU A 176 -13.07 16.68 6.33
C LEU A 176 -12.13 16.74 5.12
N GLY A 177 -12.08 17.88 4.43
CA GLY A 177 -11.15 18.11 3.31
C GLY A 177 -9.70 18.01 3.76
N GLY A 178 -9.35 18.59 4.90
CA GLY A 178 -8.01 18.45 5.48
C GLY A 178 -7.70 17.04 5.94
N ALA A 179 -8.67 16.33 6.52
CA ALA A 179 -8.53 14.92 6.90
C ALA A 179 -8.46 14.01 5.67
N VAL A 180 -9.24 14.32 4.63
CA VAL A 180 -9.19 13.61 3.34
C VAL A 180 -7.86 13.90 2.63
N ASP A 181 -7.36 15.13 2.65
CA ASP A 181 -6.05 15.46 2.06
C ASP A 181 -4.89 14.82 2.83
N ALA A 182 -4.93 14.76 4.16
CA ALA A 182 -3.93 14.04 4.94
C ALA A 182 -3.98 12.52 4.68
N ASN A 183 -5.18 11.94 4.60
CA ASN A 183 -5.36 10.54 4.20
C ASN A 183 -5.15 10.34 2.70
N ALA A 184 -5.54 11.28 1.85
CA ALA A 184 -5.28 11.21 0.41
C ALA A 184 -3.80 11.41 0.09
N ALA A 185 -3.06 12.21 0.85
CA ALA A 185 -1.60 12.28 0.74
C ALA A 185 -0.93 10.97 1.20
N MET A 186 -1.53 10.29 2.19
CA MET A 186 -1.05 9.01 2.71
C MET A 186 -1.53 7.79 1.88
N PHE A 187 -2.70 7.90 1.20
CA PHE A 187 -3.34 6.82 0.44
C PHE A 187 -3.79 7.26 -0.98
N GLY A 188 -3.49 8.49 -1.40
CA GLY A 188 -4.21 9.16 -2.48
C GLY A 188 -3.60 9.08 -3.86
N ALA A 189 -2.38 8.56 -4.03
CA ALA A 189 -1.92 8.13 -5.34
C ALA A 189 -2.02 6.61 -5.40
N PRO A 190 -2.76 6.03 -6.35
CA PRO A 190 -2.75 4.57 -6.52
C PRO A 190 -1.31 4.14 -6.75
N ILE A 191 -0.80 3.30 -5.86
CA ILE A 191 0.48 2.64 -6.03
C ILE A 191 0.31 1.37 -6.86
N LYS A 192 1.39 0.89 -7.46
CA LYS A 192 1.38 -0.40 -8.18
C LYS A 192 1.03 -1.55 -7.25
N GLY A 193 1.49 -1.49 -6.00
CA GLY A 193 1.19 -2.46 -4.97
C GLY A 193 1.86 -3.80 -5.21
N ALA A 194 1.14 -4.90 -5.01
CA ALA A 194 1.71 -6.24 -5.18
C ALA A 194 1.90 -6.59 -6.67
N GLU A 195 3.14 -6.84 -7.06
CA GLU A 195 3.51 -7.33 -8.39
C GLU A 195 4.14 -8.72 -8.28
N VAL A 196 3.77 -9.62 -9.18
CA VAL A 196 4.34 -10.97 -9.24
C VAL A 196 5.29 -11.07 -10.42
N TYR A 197 6.53 -11.44 -10.13
CA TYR A 197 7.57 -11.70 -11.12
C TYR A 197 7.86 -13.19 -11.20
N ARG A 198 8.25 -13.66 -12.38
CA ARG A 198 8.67 -15.03 -12.63
C ARG A 198 10.04 -15.04 -13.30
N SER A 199 10.89 -15.93 -12.81
CA SER A 199 12.14 -16.35 -13.46
C SER A 199 12.02 -17.79 -13.94
N THR A 200 12.70 -18.16 -15.01
CA THR A 200 12.81 -19.53 -15.54
C THR A 200 14.26 -19.99 -15.63
N ASP A 201 15.16 -19.28 -14.96
CA ASP A 201 16.61 -19.52 -15.02
C ASP A 201 17.26 -19.35 -13.63
N SER A 202 16.54 -19.80 -12.60
CA SER A 202 16.98 -19.77 -11.20
C SER A 202 17.30 -18.35 -10.71
N GLY A 203 16.48 -17.38 -11.10
CA GLY A 203 16.58 -16.01 -10.64
C GLY A 203 17.64 -15.15 -11.33
N LYS A 204 18.05 -15.46 -12.56
CA LYS A 204 18.94 -14.58 -13.35
C LYS A 204 18.19 -13.47 -14.06
N ASN A 205 17.05 -13.82 -14.68
CA ASN A 205 16.19 -12.90 -15.40
C ASN A 205 14.75 -12.99 -14.87
N TRP A 206 14.05 -11.88 -14.84
CA TRP A 206 12.70 -11.79 -14.30
C TRP A 206 11.74 -11.19 -15.32
N SER A 207 10.50 -11.64 -15.27
CA SER A 207 9.40 -11.10 -16.08
C SER A 207 8.20 -10.85 -15.17
N LEU A 208 7.59 -9.67 -15.31
CA LEU A 208 6.32 -9.38 -14.65
C LEU A 208 5.23 -10.28 -15.22
N VAL A 209 4.50 -11.00 -14.36
CA VAL A 209 3.45 -11.94 -14.76
C VAL A 209 2.09 -11.62 -14.16
N SER A 210 1.99 -10.68 -13.21
CA SER A 210 0.72 -10.22 -12.70
C SER A 210 0.18 -9.09 -13.56
N GLU A 211 -1.05 -9.24 -14.04
CA GLU A 211 -1.78 -8.18 -14.75
C GLU A 211 -2.91 -7.61 -13.90
N SER A 212 -3.27 -8.29 -12.81
CA SER A 212 -4.34 -7.87 -11.92
C SER A 212 -3.86 -6.84 -10.91
N ASP A 213 -4.73 -5.86 -10.62
CA ASP A 213 -4.50 -4.88 -9.57
C ASP A 213 -4.76 -5.52 -8.20
N ILE A 214 -3.69 -5.95 -7.54
CA ILE A 214 -3.70 -6.48 -6.17
C ILE A 214 -3.14 -5.47 -5.15
N SER A 215 -3.05 -4.20 -5.54
CA SER A 215 -2.53 -3.11 -4.72
C SER A 215 -3.24 -2.97 -3.37
N GLN A 216 -4.53 -3.30 -3.31
CA GLN A 216 -5.35 -3.19 -2.10
C GLN A 216 -5.12 -4.28 -1.04
N LEU A 217 -4.39 -5.34 -1.36
CA LEU A 217 -4.11 -6.42 -0.40
C LEU A 217 -3.00 -6.05 0.60
N TYR A 218 -2.21 -5.02 0.33
CA TYR A 218 -1.00 -4.70 1.07
C TYR A 218 -1.13 -3.55 2.07
N ASN A 219 -2.27 -2.86 2.13
CA ASN A 219 -2.50 -1.75 3.08
C ASN A 219 -2.70 -2.19 4.54
N SER A 220 -2.45 -3.45 4.88
CA SER A 220 -2.76 -4.02 6.20
C SER A 220 -1.55 -4.19 7.13
N TYR A 221 -0.36 -3.76 6.74
CA TYR A 221 0.83 -3.81 7.60
C TYR A 221 1.11 -2.43 8.23
N GLY A 222 0.16 -1.95 9.01
CA GLY A 222 0.32 -0.87 9.97
C GLY A 222 0.68 -1.41 11.34
#